data_cfb17961b719dff46d2e6556059761fa
#
_entry.id   cfb17961b719dff46d2e6556059761fa
#
_cell.length_a   1.000
_cell.length_b   1.000
_cell.length_c   1.000
_cell.angle_alpha   90.00
_cell.angle_beta   90.00
_cell.angle_gamma   90.00
#
_symmetry.space_group_name_H-M   'P 1'
#
loop_
_entity.id
_entity.type
_entity.pdbx_description
1 polymer ?
#
loop_
_entity_poly.entity_id
_entity_poly.type
_entity_poly.pdbx_seq_one_letter_code
_entity_poly.pdbx_strand_id
1 'polypeptide(L)'
;TVYYQSITPKIAQSRANKDIEALRRYFIHSIGILVGTFVVGGVVIALFGNWGLNLIGSETQFLPTTMLCVMLLVNLLENNHATAAGFISADNRIPFFIPSLLSGVGTIILLWFFLSVLHWGIWGMILAPGFAQLVYQNWKWPSMIIREFIIHTHC
;
A
#
# COMPACT_ATOMS: atom_id res chain seq x y z
N THR A 1 -2.17 0.06 -7.90
CA THR A 1 -3.33 -0.79 -8.26
C THR A 1 -3.80 -0.43 -9.67
N VAL A 2 -4.19 -1.44 -10.46
CA VAL A 2 -4.64 -1.26 -11.86
C VAL A 2 -5.81 -0.28 -11.94
N TYR A 3 -6.76 -0.36 -11.00
CA TYR A 3 -7.90 0.56 -10.96
C TYR A 3 -7.45 2.03 -10.82
N TYR A 4 -6.56 2.34 -9.89
CA TYR A 4 -6.04 3.69 -9.74
C TYR A 4 -5.41 4.20 -11.04
N GLN A 5 -4.60 3.39 -11.71
CA GLN A 5 -3.96 3.75 -12.99
C GLN A 5 -4.98 4.06 -14.08
N SER A 6 -6.07 3.29 -14.15
CA SER A 6 -7.14 3.51 -15.16
C SER A 6 -7.91 4.81 -14.95
N ILE A 7 -8.01 5.32 -13.73
CA ILE A 7 -8.72 6.56 -13.40
C ILE A 7 -7.82 7.78 -13.26
N THR A 8 -6.49 7.62 -13.39
CA THR A 8 -5.52 8.73 -13.26
C THR A 8 -5.88 9.95 -14.13
N PRO A 9 -6.31 9.80 -15.41
CA PRO A 9 -6.73 10.95 -16.22
C PRO A 9 -7.93 11.69 -15.63
N LYS A 10 -8.90 10.95 -15.06
CA LYS A 10 -10.08 11.54 -14.41
C LYS A 10 -9.71 12.28 -13.13
N ILE A 11 -8.75 11.76 -12.35
CA ILE A 11 -8.22 12.43 -11.16
C ILE A 11 -7.56 13.75 -11.55
N ALA A 12 -6.70 13.75 -12.59
CA ALA A 12 -6.05 14.95 -13.09
C ALA A 12 -7.07 15.99 -13.59
N GLN A 13 -8.09 15.56 -14.32
CA GLN A 13 -9.18 16.45 -14.78
C GLN A 13 -9.97 17.04 -13.60
N SER A 14 -10.33 16.24 -12.61
CA SER A 14 -11.02 16.72 -11.41
C SER A 14 -10.17 17.71 -10.61
N ARG A 15 -8.85 17.49 -10.55
CA ARG A 15 -7.91 18.46 -9.96
C ARG A 15 -7.91 19.79 -10.72
N ALA A 16 -7.81 19.76 -12.06
CA ALA A 16 -7.83 20.95 -12.89
C ALA A 16 -9.13 21.75 -12.73
N ASN A 17 -10.26 21.05 -12.60
CA ASN A 17 -11.57 21.64 -12.42
C ASN A 17 -11.89 22.02 -10.95
N LYS A 18 -10.99 21.72 -10.00
CA LYS A 18 -11.19 21.89 -8.55
C LYS A 18 -12.42 21.14 -8.01
N ASP A 19 -12.79 20.03 -8.65
CA ASP A 19 -13.92 19.20 -8.24
C ASP A 19 -13.49 18.24 -7.11
N ILE A 20 -13.56 18.75 -5.88
CA ILE A 20 -13.14 18.01 -4.68
C ILE A 20 -14.08 16.84 -4.38
N GLU A 21 -15.38 16.97 -4.71
CA GLU A 21 -16.34 15.88 -4.51
C GLU A 21 -16.04 14.69 -5.39
N ALA A 22 -15.74 14.91 -6.65
CA ALA A 22 -15.31 13.84 -7.56
C ALA A 22 -14.00 13.19 -7.09
N LEU A 23 -13.01 14.00 -6.67
CA LEU A 23 -11.74 13.49 -6.11
C LEU A 23 -11.96 12.60 -4.88
N ARG A 24 -12.79 13.04 -3.94
CA ARG A 24 -13.15 12.27 -2.74
C ARG A 24 -13.81 10.95 -3.12
N ARG A 25 -14.74 10.96 -4.05
CA ARG A 25 -15.43 9.75 -4.55
C ARG A 25 -14.43 8.77 -5.17
N TYR A 26 -13.55 9.24 -6.05
CA TYR A 26 -12.52 8.40 -6.67
C TYR A 26 -11.56 7.83 -5.62
N PHE A 27 -11.17 8.60 -4.61
CA PHE A 27 -10.31 8.13 -3.53
C PHE A 27 -10.98 7.01 -2.73
N ILE A 28 -12.21 7.22 -2.25
CA ILE A 28 -12.96 6.22 -1.49
C ILE A 28 -13.15 4.94 -2.28
N HIS A 29 -13.51 5.03 -3.57
CA HIS A 29 -13.62 3.85 -4.44
C HIS A 29 -12.28 3.13 -4.62
N SER A 30 -11.19 3.87 -4.81
CA SER A 30 -9.84 3.29 -4.95
C SER A 30 -9.43 2.51 -3.71
N ILE A 31 -9.66 3.07 -2.52
CA ILE A 31 -9.37 2.39 -1.26
C ILE A 31 -10.30 1.20 -1.03
N GLY A 32 -11.60 1.34 -1.34
CA GLY A 32 -12.55 0.25 -1.23
C GLY A 32 -12.19 -0.94 -2.12
N ILE A 33 -11.83 -0.69 -3.38
CA ILE A 33 -11.38 -1.74 -4.31
C ILE A 33 -10.05 -2.34 -3.85
N LEU A 34 -9.10 -1.51 -3.36
CA LEU A 34 -7.83 -1.97 -2.82
C LEU A 34 -8.06 -2.95 -1.66
N VAL A 35 -8.80 -2.54 -0.65
CA VAL A 35 -9.09 -3.36 0.54
C VAL A 35 -9.85 -4.63 0.14
N GLY A 36 -10.90 -4.50 -0.69
CA GLY A 36 -11.68 -5.64 -1.18
C GLY A 36 -10.81 -6.66 -1.91
N THR A 37 -9.93 -6.21 -2.79
CA THR A 37 -9.01 -7.09 -3.52
C THR A 37 -8.04 -7.81 -2.59
N PHE A 38 -7.48 -7.11 -1.58
CA PHE A 38 -6.56 -7.71 -0.62
C PHE A 38 -7.27 -8.72 0.30
N VAL A 39 -8.49 -8.41 0.74
CA VAL A 39 -9.27 -9.33 1.59
C VAL A 39 -9.67 -10.58 0.80
N VAL A 40 -10.29 -10.41 -0.37
CA VAL A 40 -10.74 -11.54 -1.19
C VAL A 40 -9.55 -12.36 -1.67
N GLY A 41 -8.52 -11.70 -2.23
CA GLY A 41 -7.31 -12.38 -2.70
C GLY A 41 -6.57 -13.09 -1.57
N GLY A 42 -6.46 -12.46 -0.40
CA GLY A 42 -5.83 -13.03 0.79
C GLY A 42 -6.57 -14.29 1.29
N VAL A 43 -7.91 -14.24 1.36
CA VAL A 43 -8.74 -15.40 1.73
C VAL A 43 -8.58 -16.53 0.71
N VAL A 44 -8.63 -16.22 -0.58
CA VAL A 44 -8.44 -17.23 -1.64
C VAL A 44 -7.07 -17.89 -1.53
N ILE A 45 -6.00 -17.11 -1.37
CA ILE A 45 -4.65 -17.66 -1.22
C ILE A 45 -4.51 -18.48 0.07
N ALA A 46 -5.05 -18.01 1.18
CA ALA A 46 -4.98 -18.72 2.45
C ALA A 46 -5.71 -20.08 2.43
N LEU A 47 -6.85 -20.16 1.73
CA LEU A 47 -7.65 -21.37 1.67
C LEU A 47 -7.22 -22.32 0.55
N PHE A 48 -6.90 -21.80 -0.61
CA PHE A 48 -6.69 -22.58 -1.83
C PHE A 48 -5.25 -22.54 -2.35
N GLY A 49 -4.36 -21.71 -1.78
CA GLY A 49 -3.01 -21.52 -2.30
C GLY A 49 -2.21 -22.83 -2.38
N ASN A 50 -2.12 -23.58 -1.29
CA ASN A 50 -1.39 -24.85 -1.28
C ASN A 50 -2.06 -25.93 -2.17
N TRP A 51 -3.39 -25.95 -2.23
CA TRP A 51 -4.11 -26.84 -3.14
C TRP A 51 -3.77 -26.51 -4.60
N GLY A 52 -3.75 -25.24 -4.96
CA GLY A 52 -3.38 -24.80 -6.31
C GLY A 52 -1.93 -25.15 -6.68
N LEU A 53 -0.98 -25.00 -5.74
CA LEU A 53 0.42 -25.44 -5.95
C LEU A 53 0.53 -26.94 -6.17
N ASN A 54 -0.17 -27.74 -5.39
CA ASN A 54 -0.19 -29.19 -5.57
C ASN A 54 -0.78 -29.60 -6.91
N LEU A 55 -1.81 -28.89 -7.40
CA LEU A 55 -2.46 -29.20 -8.68
C LEU A 55 -1.49 -29.04 -9.88
N ILE A 56 -0.56 -28.08 -9.79
CA ILE A 56 0.47 -27.86 -10.84
C ILE A 56 1.74 -28.68 -10.61
N GLY A 57 1.73 -29.60 -9.63
CA GLY A 57 2.88 -30.46 -9.31
C GLY A 57 4.05 -29.72 -8.64
N SER A 58 3.82 -28.58 -8.00
CA SER A 58 4.86 -27.83 -7.29
C SER A 58 5.12 -28.46 -5.93
N GLU A 59 6.40 -28.69 -5.61
CA GLU A 59 6.84 -29.12 -4.28
C GLU A 59 6.95 -27.97 -3.27
N THR A 60 6.76 -26.71 -3.73
CA THR A 60 6.80 -25.54 -2.86
C THR A 60 5.48 -25.37 -2.10
N GLN A 61 5.56 -24.76 -0.92
CA GLN A 61 4.41 -24.44 -0.11
C GLN A 61 4.34 -22.94 0.12
N PHE A 62 3.12 -22.42 0.31
CA PHE A 62 2.93 -21.03 0.75
C PHE A 62 3.47 -20.85 2.16
N LEU A 63 3.76 -19.59 2.48
CA LEU A 63 4.11 -19.17 3.82
C LEU A 63 3.06 -19.62 4.83
N PRO A 64 3.44 -19.93 6.08
CA PRO A 64 2.50 -20.13 7.18
C PRO A 64 1.46 -19.01 7.21
N THR A 65 0.21 -19.35 7.50
CA THR A 65 -0.93 -18.41 7.44
C THR A 65 -0.66 -17.11 8.19
N THR A 66 -0.01 -17.18 9.35
CA THR A 66 0.34 -15.98 10.14
C THR A 66 1.29 -15.06 9.39
N MET A 67 2.35 -15.61 8.78
CA MET A 67 3.31 -14.84 7.98
C MET A 67 2.63 -14.24 6.74
N LEU A 68 1.76 -15.02 6.09
CA LEU A 68 0.99 -14.57 4.95
C LEU A 68 0.08 -13.40 5.31
N CYS A 69 -0.65 -13.49 6.43
CA CYS A 69 -1.52 -12.40 6.90
C CYS A 69 -0.73 -11.12 7.20
N VAL A 70 0.42 -11.23 7.87
CA VAL A 70 1.27 -10.05 8.18
C VAL A 70 1.83 -9.47 6.88
N MET A 71 2.29 -10.29 5.95
CA MET A 71 2.78 -9.84 4.64
C MET A 71 1.69 -9.11 3.86
N LEU A 72 0.47 -9.65 3.83
CA LEU A 72 -0.67 -9.01 3.17
C LEU A 72 -1.04 -7.68 3.83
N LEU A 73 -0.99 -7.60 5.16
CA LEU A 73 -1.23 -6.35 5.90
C LEU A 73 -0.17 -5.29 5.55
N VAL A 74 1.11 -5.63 5.58
CA VAL A 74 2.20 -4.72 5.20
C VAL A 74 2.00 -4.21 3.77
N ASN A 75 1.72 -5.11 2.82
CA ASN A 75 1.46 -4.73 1.43
C ASN A 75 0.18 -3.89 1.26
N LEU A 76 -0.87 -4.16 2.03
CA LEU A 76 -2.09 -3.34 2.03
C LEU A 76 -1.79 -1.91 2.49
N LEU A 77 -1.03 -1.74 3.57
CA LEU A 77 -0.62 -0.42 4.07
C LEU A 77 0.27 0.32 3.06
N GLU A 78 1.19 -0.38 2.42
CA GLU A 78 2.03 0.17 1.35
C GLU A 78 1.19 0.67 0.18
N ASN A 79 0.28 -0.15 -0.33
CA ASN A 79 -0.60 0.26 -1.42
C ASN A 79 -1.57 1.38 -1.04
N ASN A 80 -2.01 1.43 0.22
CA ASN A 80 -2.86 2.50 0.74
C ASN A 80 -2.14 3.86 0.70
N HIS A 81 -0.92 3.95 1.26
CA HIS A 81 -0.19 5.21 1.21
C HIS A 81 0.29 5.57 -0.19
N ALA A 82 0.65 4.58 -1.03
CA ALA A 82 1.01 4.81 -2.42
C ALA A 82 -0.17 5.37 -3.23
N THR A 83 -1.38 4.87 -2.98
CA THR A 83 -2.60 5.41 -3.60
C THR A 83 -2.81 6.87 -3.17
N ALA A 84 -2.72 7.19 -1.87
CA ALA A 84 -2.84 8.56 -1.38
C ALA A 84 -1.77 9.49 -1.98
N ALA A 85 -0.51 9.05 -2.04
CA ALA A 85 0.58 9.79 -2.69
C ALA A 85 0.28 10.04 -4.18
N GLY A 86 -0.29 9.07 -4.87
CA GLY A 86 -0.72 9.21 -6.26
C GLY A 86 -1.76 10.31 -6.46
N PHE A 87 -2.76 10.40 -5.59
CA PHE A 87 -3.75 11.49 -5.63
C PHE A 87 -3.13 12.87 -5.37
N ILE A 88 -2.10 12.96 -4.51
CA ILE A 88 -1.34 14.20 -4.29
C ILE A 88 -0.52 14.57 -5.52
N SER A 89 0.09 13.57 -6.20
CA SER A 89 0.88 13.77 -7.43
C SER A 89 0.09 14.39 -8.56
N ALA A 90 -1.20 14.13 -8.63
CA ALA A 90 -2.08 14.68 -9.67
C ALA A 90 -2.18 16.22 -9.63
N ASP A 91 -1.68 16.87 -8.57
CA ASP A 91 -1.55 18.31 -8.41
C ASP A 91 -0.13 18.84 -8.76
N ASN A 92 0.66 18.08 -9.52
CA ASN A 92 2.08 18.38 -9.83
C ASN A 92 2.97 18.59 -8.59
N ARG A 93 2.58 18.04 -7.45
CA ARG A 93 3.36 18.07 -6.20
C ARG A 93 3.94 16.69 -5.92
N ILE A 94 5.24 16.64 -5.66
CA ILE A 94 5.93 15.40 -5.34
C ILE A 94 6.60 15.52 -3.95
N PRO A 95 5.82 15.74 -2.87
CA PRO A 95 6.40 15.93 -1.53
C PRO A 95 6.97 14.64 -0.92
N PHE A 96 6.67 13.51 -1.51
CA PHE A 96 7.06 12.19 -1.01
C PHE A 96 8.41 11.68 -1.53
N PHE A 97 9.09 12.40 -2.43
CA PHE A 97 10.37 11.96 -3.01
C PHE A 97 11.43 11.69 -1.92
N ILE A 98 11.71 12.69 -1.07
CA ILE A 98 12.70 12.56 0.00
C ILE A 98 12.25 11.50 1.05
N PRO A 99 11.00 11.52 1.56
CA PRO A 99 10.53 10.48 2.47
C PRO A 99 10.60 9.06 1.90
N SER A 100 10.34 8.88 0.62
CA SER A 100 10.44 7.57 -0.03
C SER A 100 11.88 7.08 -0.11
N LEU A 101 12.82 7.98 -0.44
CA LEU A 101 14.25 7.66 -0.45
C LEU A 101 14.75 7.26 0.95
N LEU A 102 14.38 8.04 1.97
CA LEU A 102 14.73 7.74 3.37
C LEU A 102 14.13 6.43 3.86
N SER A 103 12.87 6.16 3.47
CA SER A 103 12.22 4.89 3.79
C SER A 103 12.90 3.70 3.10
N GLY A 104 13.35 3.86 1.86
CA GLY A 104 14.13 2.85 1.14
C GLY A 104 15.46 2.55 1.84
N VAL A 105 16.22 3.58 2.23
CA VAL A 105 17.45 3.42 3.02
C VAL A 105 17.15 2.77 4.37
N GLY A 106 16.11 3.21 5.05
CA GLY A 106 15.65 2.62 6.31
C GLY A 106 15.31 1.13 6.17
N THR A 107 14.65 0.75 5.08
CA THR A 107 14.34 -0.66 4.79
C THR A 107 15.62 -1.49 4.64
N ILE A 108 16.62 -0.99 3.93
CA ILE A 108 17.92 -1.70 3.75
C ILE A 108 18.60 -1.91 5.11
N ILE A 109 18.65 -0.87 5.94
CA ILE A 109 19.25 -0.95 7.28
C ILE A 109 18.50 -1.95 8.16
N LEU A 110 17.16 -1.90 8.17
CA LEU A 110 16.34 -2.83 8.95
C LEU A 110 16.44 -4.26 8.42
N LEU A 111 16.51 -4.48 7.11
CA LEU A 111 16.74 -5.79 6.53
C LEU A 111 18.07 -6.36 7.00
N TRP A 112 19.16 -5.58 6.90
CA TRP A 112 20.45 -5.99 7.38
C TRP A 112 20.41 -6.35 8.88
N PHE A 113 19.79 -5.50 9.69
CA PHE A 113 19.68 -5.70 11.13
C PHE A 113 18.87 -6.97 11.47
N PHE A 114 17.69 -7.13 10.87
CA PHE A 114 16.81 -8.27 11.15
C PHE A 114 17.37 -9.60 10.64
N LEU A 115 18.07 -9.59 9.51
CA LEU A 115 18.65 -10.82 8.94
C LEU A 115 20.00 -11.18 9.56
N SER A 116 20.90 -10.19 9.74
CA SER A 116 22.27 -10.45 10.15
C SER A 116 22.47 -10.43 11.68
N VAL A 117 21.71 -9.59 12.41
CA VAL A 117 21.86 -9.47 13.87
C VAL A 117 20.80 -10.30 14.60
N LEU A 118 19.53 -10.18 14.23
CA LEU A 118 18.44 -10.88 14.90
C LEU A 118 18.16 -12.28 14.34
N HIS A 119 18.67 -12.58 13.16
CA HIS A 119 18.46 -13.86 12.45
C HIS A 119 16.98 -14.26 12.28
N TRP A 120 16.11 -13.27 12.07
CA TRP A 120 14.66 -13.48 11.95
C TRP A 120 14.22 -14.12 10.63
N GLY A 121 15.13 -14.33 9.68
CA GLY A 121 14.83 -14.96 8.41
C GLY A 121 13.66 -14.27 7.66
N ILE A 122 12.67 -15.05 7.27
CA ILE A 122 11.51 -14.54 6.48
C ILE A 122 10.74 -13.45 7.24
N TRP A 123 10.62 -13.54 8.56
CA TRP A 123 10.00 -12.50 9.37
C TRP A 123 10.68 -11.13 9.20
N GLY A 124 12.01 -11.14 9.21
CA GLY A 124 12.80 -9.93 8.99
C GLY A 124 12.52 -9.29 7.62
N MET A 125 12.38 -10.13 6.58
CA MET A 125 12.07 -9.66 5.22
C MET A 125 10.68 -9.03 5.12
N ILE A 126 9.68 -9.59 5.81
CA ILE A 126 8.30 -9.07 5.81
C ILE A 126 8.20 -7.78 6.62
N LEU A 127 8.83 -7.74 7.78
CA LEU A 127 8.65 -6.65 8.75
C LEU A 127 9.50 -5.42 8.44
N ALA A 128 10.69 -5.57 7.83
CA ALA A 128 11.58 -4.44 7.57
C ALA A 128 10.92 -3.31 6.74
N PRO A 129 10.31 -3.57 5.58
CA PRO A 129 9.60 -2.52 4.83
C PRO A 129 8.41 -1.98 5.62
N GLY A 130 7.67 -2.83 6.34
CA GLY A 130 6.56 -2.41 7.18
C GLY A 130 6.96 -1.39 8.24
N PHE A 131 8.02 -1.66 9.00
CA PHE A 131 8.54 -0.74 10.01
C PHE A 131 9.10 0.55 9.41
N ALA A 132 9.85 0.47 8.31
CA ALA A 132 10.41 1.64 7.66
C ALA A 132 9.31 2.62 7.20
N GLN A 133 8.20 2.10 6.68
CA GLN A 133 7.09 2.89 6.18
C GLN A 133 6.14 3.37 7.30
N LEU A 134 6.03 2.60 8.40
CA LEU A 134 5.18 2.94 9.54
C LEU A 134 5.60 4.25 10.21
N VAL A 135 6.90 4.56 10.19
CA VAL A 135 7.45 5.77 10.81
C VAL A 135 6.83 7.05 10.24
N TYR A 136 6.55 7.09 8.94
CA TYR A 136 6.08 8.31 8.30
C TYR A 136 5.03 8.08 7.20
N GLN A 137 5.26 7.18 6.25
CA GLN A 137 4.49 7.11 5.00
C GLN A 137 3.07 6.62 5.20
N ASN A 138 2.87 5.58 6.04
CA ASN A 138 1.58 4.90 6.18
C ASN A 138 0.46 5.79 6.75
N TRP A 139 0.79 6.85 7.47
CA TRP A 139 -0.21 7.77 8.05
C TRP A 139 -0.16 9.17 7.46
N LYS A 140 1.00 9.64 7.00
CA LYS A 140 1.17 11.02 6.54
C LYS A 140 0.38 11.31 5.27
N TRP A 141 0.52 10.48 4.25
CA TRP A 141 -0.12 10.73 2.96
C TRP A 141 -1.64 10.54 3.00
N PRO A 142 -2.19 9.45 3.58
CA PRO A 142 -3.63 9.35 3.77
C PRO A 142 -4.21 10.51 4.59
N SER A 143 -3.56 10.93 5.68
CA SER A 143 -4.04 12.04 6.49
C SER A 143 -4.01 13.38 5.74
N MET A 144 -3.04 13.59 4.87
CA MET A 144 -2.92 14.82 4.07
C MET A 144 -4.08 14.94 3.07
N ILE A 145 -4.38 13.87 2.35
CA ILE A 145 -5.49 13.87 1.37
C ILE A 145 -6.86 13.96 2.07
N ILE A 146 -7.04 13.29 3.20
CA ILE A 146 -8.28 13.38 3.98
C ILE A 146 -8.50 14.79 4.52
N ARG A 147 -7.46 15.45 5.03
CA ARG A 147 -7.55 16.85 5.48
C ARG A 147 -7.94 17.79 4.35
N GLU A 148 -7.40 17.59 3.16
CA GLU A 148 -7.79 18.38 1.99
C GLU A 148 -9.29 18.25 1.70
N PHE A 149 -9.85 17.03 1.77
CA PHE A 149 -11.28 16.81 1.58
C PHE A 149 -12.14 17.48 2.66
N ILE A 150 -11.68 17.50 3.92
CA ILE A 150 -12.41 18.12 5.04
C ILE A 150 -12.42 19.65 4.90
N ILE A 151 -11.26 20.27 4.61
CA ILE A 151 -11.14 21.71 4.52
C ILE A 151 -12.05 22.29 3.42
N HIS A 152 -12.12 21.62 2.28
CA HIS A 152 -12.94 22.10 1.15
C HIS A 152 -14.43 21.73 1.24
N THR A 153 -14.85 20.94 2.23
CA THR A 153 -16.28 20.65 2.46
C THR A 153 -16.95 21.74 3.31
N HIS A 154 -16.17 22.61 3.96
CA HIS A 154 -16.65 23.67 4.84
C HIS A 154 -16.53 25.09 4.23
N CYS A 155 -16.15 25.23 2.98
CA CYS A 155 -16.17 26.46 2.19
C CYS A 155 -17.20 26.38 1.07
#